data_35c7d0ffd5ea8a2d7be1bddfd6d05898
#
_entry.id   35c7d0ffd5ea8a2d7be1bddfd6d05898
#
_cell.length_a   1.000
_cell.length_b   1.000
_cell.length_c   1.000
_cell.angle_alpha   90.00
_cell.angle_beta   90.00
_cell.angle_gamma   90.00
#
_symmetry.space_group_name_H-M   'P 1'
#
loop_
_entity.id
_entity.type
_entity.pdbx_description
1 polymer ?
#
loop_
_entity_poly.entity_id
_entity_poly.type
_entity_poly.pdbx_seq_one_letter_code
_entity_poly.pdbx_strand_id
1 'polypeptide(L)'
;MIRLDKLLSHKGYGSRKEVKQLIRKGFVFVNEEVVFDDDYKVDEDNDSITIMDEEVTYSKYVYYMMHKPKNVVSATFDFHKETVIDLMGYLAKQKIFPVGRLDIDTEGLLLITNDGQMAHNLLSPKKHVDKVYYVEFKGEYKD
;
A
#
# COMPACT_ATOMS: atom_id res chain seq x y z
N MET A 1 -1.96 -18.86 6.38
CA MET A 1 -0.99 -18.72 7.49
C MET A 1 0.33 -18.12 7.03
N ILE A 2 0.84 -17.12 7.72
CA ILE A 2 2.11 -16.44 7.46
C ILE A 2 2.97 -16.47 8.73
N ARG A 3 4.29 -16.37 8.60
CA ARG A 3 5.18 -16.21 9.77
C ARG A 3 4.99 -14.83 10.40
N LEU A 4 4.91 -14.79 11.72
CA LEU A 4 4.69 -13.57 12.52
C LEU A 4 5.78 -12.53 12.29
N ASP A 5 7.08 -12.93 12.23
CA ASP A 5 8.19 -12.04 11.95
C ASP A 5 8.10 -11.38 10.56
N LYS A 6 7.64 -12.13 9.56
CA LYS A 6 7.42 -11.63 8.21
C LYS A 6 6.26 -10.63 8.16
N LEU A 7 5.16 -10.98 8.82
CA LEU A 7 3.97 -10.14 8.91
C LEU A 7 4.30 -8.77 9.51
N LEU A 8 4.84 -8.75 10.72
CA LEU A 8 5.15 -7.51 11.45
C LEU A 8 6.19 -6.65 10.71
N SER A 9 7.18 -7.27 10.07
CA SER A 9 8.14 -6.54 9.24
C SER A 9 7.48 -5.89 8.03
N HIS A 10 6.57 -6.59 7.36
CA HIS A 10 5.80 -6.02 6.24
C HIS A 10 4.89 -4.86 6.68
N LYS A 11 4.42 -4.87 7.92
CA LYS A 11 3.59 -3.81 8.50
C LYS A 11 4.39 -2.61 9.00
N GLY A 12 5.72 -2.66 8.91
CA GLY A 12 6.58 -1.51 9.20
C GLY A 12 7.04 -1.42 10.65
N TYR A 13 6.82 -2.45 11.48
CA TYR A 13 7.30 -2.49 12.87
C TYR A 13 8.81 -2.71 12.98
N GLY A 14 9.53 -2.72 11.87
CA GLY A 14 10.97 -2.83 11.78
C GLY A 14 11.45 -3.86 10.75
N SER A 15 12.77 -4.00 10.64
CA SER A 15 13.37 -5.07 9.88
C SER A 15 13.02 -6.43 10.50
N ARG A 16 13.13 -7.52 9.74
CA ARG A 16 12.89 -8.88 10.29
C ARG A 16 13.74 -9.19 11.53
N LYS A 17 14.96 -8.65 11.61
CA LYS A 17 15.86 -8.84 12.75
C LYS A 17 15.34 -8.11 13.99
N GLU A 18 14.89 -6.89 13.85
CA GLU A 18 14.31 -6.09 14.94
C GLU A 18 13.00 -6.71 15.44
N VAL A 19 12.11 -7.08 14.53
CA VAL A 19 10.85 -7.75 14.86
C VAL A 19 11.08 -9.06 15.63
N LYS A 20 12.03 -9.89 15.21
CA LYS A 20 12.40 -11.11 15.94
C LYS A 20 12.85 -10.80 17.38
N GLN A 21 13.58 -9.71 17.59
CA GLN A 21 13.95 -9.27 18.95
C GLN A 21 12.75 -8.86 19.77
N LEU A 22 11.76 -8.16 19.19
CA LEU A 22 10.52 -7.77 19.87
C LEU A 22 9.70 -9.01 20.28
N ILE A 23 9.57 -9.99 19.40
CA ILE A 23 8.88 -11.26 19.69
C ILE A 23 9.57 -11.98 20.84
N ARG A 24 10.88 -12.19 20.77
CA ARG A 24 11.67 -12.89 21.83
C ARG A 24 11.66 -12.17 23.18
N LYS A 25 11.44 -10.85 23.20
CA LYS A 25 11.31 -10.05 24.42
C LYS A 25 9.88 -10.06 24.99
N GLY A 26 8.92 -10.71 24.35
CA GLY A 26 7.55 -10.81 24.82
C GLY A 26 6.69 -9.56 24.57
N PHE A 27 7.06 -8.71 23.59
CA PHE A 27 6.27 -7.54 23.24
C PHE A 27 5.17 -7.82 22.21
N VAL A 28 5.01 -9.08 21.79
CA VAL A 28 4.05 -9.48 20.78
C VAL A 28 3.08 -10.51 21.34
N PHE A 29 1.79 -10.26 21.14
CA PHE A 29 0.71 -11.14 21.57
C PHE A 29 -0.06 -11.59 20.33
N VAL A 30 -0.51 -12.83 20.34
CA VAL A 30 -1.43 -13.42 19.36
C VAL A 30 -2.60 -13.99 20.12
N ASN A 31 -3.82 -13.54 19.82
CA ASN A 31 -5.03 -13.93 20.54
C ASN A 31 -4.90 -13.77 22.06
N GLU A 32 -4.36 -12.61 22.49
CA GLU A 32 -4.11 -12.24 23.90
C GLU A 32 -3.01 -13.06 24.60
N GLU A 33 -2.39 -14.04 23.93
CA GLU A 33 -1.29 -14.83 24.47
C GLU A 33 0.06 -14.30 23.97
N VAL A 34 1.03 -14.14 24.89
CA VAL A 34 2.39 -13.71 24.54
C VAL A 34 3.10 -14.78 23.73
N VAL A 35 3.71 -14.39 22.61
CA VAL A 35 4.48 -15.27 21.73
C VAL A 35 5.96 -14.95 21.82
N PHE A 36 6.80 -15.99 22.03
CA PHE A 36 8.27 -15.86 22.07
C PHE A 36 8.95 -16.50 20.86
N ASP A 37 8.22 -17.36 20.11
CA ASP A 37 8.74 -18.04 18.91
C ASP A 37 8.65 -17.11 17.70
N ASP A 38 9.79 -16.70 17.16
CA ASP A 38 9.86 -15.82 16.00
C ASP A 38 9.46 -16.49 14.67
N ASP A 39 9.35 -17.83 14.66
CA ASP A 39 8.85 -18.62 13.54
C ASP A 39 7.34 -18.95 13.66
N TYR A 40 6.70 -18.47 14.72
CA TYR A 40 5.27 -18.66 14.94
C TYR A 40 4.45 -18.29 13.71
N LYS A 41 3.46 -19.12 13.40
CA LYS A 41 2.58 -18.89 12.24
C LYS A 41 1.23 -18.39 12.69
N VAL A 42 0.79 -17.32 12.08
CA VAL A 42 -0.52 -16.68 12.32
C VAL A 42 -1.42 -16.82 11.13
N ASP A 43 -2.71 -16.85 11.39
CA ASP A 43 -3.76 -16.73 10.38
C ASP A 43 -4.13 -15.25 10.24
N GLU A 44 -3.85 -14.71 9.06
CA GLU A 44 -4.04 -13.30 8.74
C GLU A 44 -5.49 -12.83 8.83
N ASP A 45 -6.43 -13.73 8.71
CA ASP A 45 -7.86 -13.43 8.63
C ASP A 45 -8.58 -13.63 9.99
N ASN A 46 -7.99 -14.42 10.91
CA ASN A 46 -8.66 -14.84 12.13
C ASN A 46 -7.90 -14.52 13.43
N ASP A 47 -6.57 -14.36 13.38
CA ASP A 47 -5.79 -14.11 14.59
C ASP A 47 -5.71 -12.60 14.90
N SER A 48 -5.96 -12.23 16.16
CA SER A 48 -5.68 -10.88 16.66
C SER A 48 -4.23 -10.78 17.08
N ILE A 49 -3.52 -9.76 16.59
CA ILE A 49 -2.11 -9.54 16.91
C ILE A 49 -1.96 -8.17 17.55
N THR A 50 -1.24 -8.13 18.68
CA THR A 50 -0.91 -6.89 19.38
C THR A 50 0.61 -6.79 19.55
N ILE A 51 1.17 -5.61 19.34
CA ILE A 51 2.59 -5.33 19.54
C ILE A 51 2.73 -4.02 20.34
N MET A 52 3.45 -4.06 21.47
CA MET A 52 3.63 -2.89 22.35
C MET A 52 2.29 -2.19 22.69
N ASP A 53 1.27 -2.97 23.03
CA ASP A 53 -0.10 -2.53 23.34
C ASP A 53 -0.88 -1.89 22.16
N GLU A 54 -0.33 -1.92 20.94
CA GLU A 54 -1.02 -1.48 19.74
C GLU A 54 -1.55 -2.68 18.94
N GLU A 55 -2.82 -2.64 18.58
CA GLU A 55 -3.40 -3.66 17.72
C GLU A 55 -2.84 -3.55 16.29
N VAL A 56 -2.28 -4.67 15.80
CA VAL A 56 -1.80 -4.78 14.42
C VAL A 56 -2.99 -4.96 13.49
N THR A 57 -3.49 -3.85 12.95
CA THR A 57 -4.52 -3.91 11.92
C THR A 57 -4.01 -4.63 10.69
N TYR A 58 -4.58 -5.79 10.41
CA TYR A 58 -4.21 -6.62 9.28
C TYR A 58 -5.20 -6.40 8.13
N SER A 59 -4.80 -5.60 7.16
CA SER A 59 -5.42 -5.60 5.84
C SER A 59 -4.41 -6.13 4.83
N LYS A 60 -4.72 -7.24 4.17
CA LYS A 60 -3.91 -7.81 3.09
C LYS A 60 -3.71 -6.79 1.98
N TYR A 61 -4.74 -6.01 1.71
CA TYR A 61 -4.76 -4.98 0.70
C TYR A 61 -5.08 -3.62 1.31
N VAL A 62 -4.44 -2.60 0.78
CA VAL A 62 -4.70 -1.21 1.13
C VAL A 62 -5.11 -0.43 -0.11
N TYR A 63 -6.00 0.55 0.07
CA TYR A 63 -6.56 1.35 -1.00
C TYR A 63 -6.54 2.81 -0.56
N TYR A 64 -5.86 3.64 -1.33
CA TYR A 64 -5.78 5.07 -1.09
C TYR A 64 -6.29 5.83 -2.29
N MET A 65 -7.03 6.90 -2.05
CA MET A 65 -7.37 7.91 -3.03
C MET A 65 -6.42 9.08 -2.86
N MET A 66 -5.71 9.44 -3.93
CA MET A 66 -4.85 10.61 -3.98
C MET A 66 -5.43 11.63 -4.94
N HIS A 67 -5.46 12.90 -4.55
CA HIS A 67 -5.51 13.98 -5.52
C HIS A 67 -4.07 14.22 -5.99
N LYS A 68 -3.71 13.61 -7.13
CA LYS A 68 -2.36 13.74 -7.68
C LYS A 68 -2.08 15.22 -8.02
N PRO A 69 -1.02 15.82 -7.49
CA PRO A 69 -0.63 17.18 -7.87
C PRO A 69 0.10 17.20 -9.21
N LYS A 70 0.26 18.40 -9.80
CA LYS A 70 1.15 18.64 -10.94
C LYS A 70 2.62 18.39 -10.56
N ASN A 71 3.43 18.15 -11.57
CA ASN A 71 4.88 17.96 -11.50
C ASN A 71 5.34 16.68 -10.77
N VAL A 72 4.42 15.75 -10.50
CA VAL A 72 4.70 14.46 -9.88
C VAL A 72 4.39 13.32 -10.85
N VAL A 73 5.27 12.32 -10.92
CA VAL A 73 5.17 11.20 -11.85
C VAL A 73 4.29 10.09 -11.26
N SER A 74 3.38 9.54 -12.07
CA SER A 74 2.57 8.36 -11.71
C SER A 74 3.42 7.07 -11.85
N ALA A 75 4.39 6.90 -10.96
CA ALA A 75 5.29 5.75 -10.93
C ALA A 75 5.60 5.36 -9.47
N THR A 76 6.13 4.16 -9.29
CA THR A 76 6.63 3.69 -7.98
C THR A 76 8.03 4.20 -7.68
N PHE A 77 8.79 4.53 -8.71
CA PHE A 77 10.15 5.06 -8.62
C PHE A 77 10.51 5.83 -9.89
N ASP A 78 11.27 6.89 -9.76
CA ASP A 78 11.90 7.63 -10.85
C ASP A 78 13.27 8.18 -10.37
N PHE A 79 14.27 8.26 -11.27
CA PHE A 79 15.62 8.71 -10.92
C PHE A 79 15.76 10.23 -10.78
N HIS A 80 14.84 10.99 -11.40
CA HIS A 80 15.01 12.43 -11.57
C HIS A 80 13.83 13.25 -11.04
N LYS A 81 12.71 12.61 -10.82
CA LYS A 81 11.44 13.29 -10.49
C LYS A 81 10.76 12.64 -9.31
N GLU A 82 10.12 13.45 -8.50
CA GLU A 82 9.26 12.98 -7.42
C GLU A 82 8.10 12.16 -7.96
N THR A 83 7.82 11.05 -7.32
CA THR A 83 6.74 10.14 -7.69
C THR A 83 5.56 10.25 -6.73
N VAL A 84 4.40 9.76 -7.17
CA VAL A 84 3.22 9.66 -6.31
C VAL A 84 3.47 8.79 -5.08
N ILE A 85 4.40 7.84 -5.13
CA ILE A 85 4.75 6.99 -3.99
C ILE A 85 5.67 7.71 -3.00
N ASP A 86 6.54 8.61 -3.47
CA ASP A 86 7.36 9.45 -2.59
C ASP A 86 6.46 10.34 -1.72
N LEU A 87 5.36 10.87 -2.27
CA LEU A 87 4.37 11.65 -1.53
C LEU A 87 3.64 10.84 -0.44
N MET A 88 3.58 9.53 -0.56
CA MET A 88 2.95 8.64 0.43
C MET A 88 3.81 8.44 1.70
N GLY A 89 5.07 8.86 1.69
CA GLY A 89 5.96 8.81 2.83
C GLY A 89 6.10 7.40 3.41
N TYR A 90 5.83 7.23 4.71
CA TYR A 90 5.96 5.93 5.39
C TYR A 90 5.03 4.85 4.82
N LEU A 91 3.90 5.22 4.21
CA LEU A 91 2.95 4.28 3.59
C LEU A 91 3.56 3.53 2.39
N ALA A 92 4.60 4.10 1.75
CA ALA A 92 5.33 3.45 0.66
C ALA A 92 5.91 2.07 1.05
N LYS A 93 6.18 1.84 2.36
CA LYS A 93 6.64 0.56 2.90
C LYS A 93 5.65 -0.59 2.65
N GLN A 94 4.37 -0.29 2.42
CA GLN A 94 3.32 -1.27 2.11
C GLN A 94 3.38 -1.80 0.68
N LYS A 95 4.44 -1.46 -0.09
CA LYS A 95 4.64 -1.87 -1.49
C LYS A 95 3.47 -1.49 -2.40
N ILE A 96 2.94 -0.32 -2.17
CA ILE A 96 1.85 0.26 -2.96
C ILE A 96 2.34 0.77 -4.31
N PHE A 97 1.42 0.85 -5.26
CA PHE A 97 1.66 1.37 -6.61
C PHE A 97 0.42 2.09 -7.14
N PRO A 98 0.57 3.01 -8.09
CA PRO A 98 -0.57 3.72 -8.68
C PRO A 98 -1.36 2.81 -9.64
N VAL A 99 -2.70 2.92 -9.59
CA VAL A 99 -3.63 2.23 -10.48
C VAL A 99 -3.91 3.11 -11.69
N GLY A 100 -3.14 2.91 -12.74
CA GLY A 100 -3.14 3.78 -13.92
C GLY A 100 -2.13 4.92 -13.79
N ARG A 101 -2.18 5.82 -14.77
CA ARG A 101 -1.23 6.92 -14.88
C ARG A 101 -1.93 8.17 -15.34
N LEU A 102 -1.70 9.25 -14.63
CA LEU A 102 -1.94 10.61 -15.08
C LEU A 102 -0.59 11.21 -15.50
N ASP A 103 -0.60 12.05 -16.50
CA ASP A 103 0.61 12.75 -16.94
C ASP A 103 1.17 13.65 -15.84
N ILE A 104 2.43 14.04 -15.97
CA ILE A 104 3.14 14.78 -14.93
C ILE A 104 2.47 16.12 -14.60
N ASP A 105 1.88 16.77 -15.58
CA ASP A 105 1.18 18.05 -15.50
C ASP A 105 -0.33 17.93 -15.26
N THR A 106 -0.85 16.69 -15.21
CA THR A 106 -2.26 16.40 -14.94
C THR A 106 -2.48 16.26 -13.44
N GLU A 107 -3.57 16.85 -12.97
CA GLU A 107 -4.06 16.74 -11.59
C GLU A 107 -5.30 15.86 -11.54
N GLY A 108 -5.58 15.27 -10.39
CA GLY A 108 -6.85 14.61 -10.15
C GLY A 108 -6.76 13.26 -9.46
N LEU A 109 -7.85 12.52 -9.51
CA LEU A 109 -7.99 11.24 -8.82
C LEU A 109 -7.02 10.20 -9.35
N LEU A 110 -6.21 9.68 -8.45
CA LEU A 110 -5.35 8.52 -8.67
C LEU A 110 -5.53 7.55 -7.52
N LEU A 111 -5.86 6.29 -7.84
CA LEU A 111 -5.90 5.22 -6.85
C LEU A 111 -4.50 4.65 -6.64
N ILE A 112 -4.17 4.35 -5.39
CA ILE A 112 -2.91 3.74 -5.00
C ILE A 112 -3.22 2.52 -4.13
N THR A 113 -2.64 1.38 -4.43
CA THR A 113 -2.92 0.12 -3.75
C THR A 113 -1.75 -0.84 -3.83
N ASN A 114 -1.79 -1.92 -3.05
CA ASN A 114 -0.95 -3.11 -3.21
C ASN A 114 -1.74 -4.31 -3.77
N ASP A 115 -3.01 -4.13 -4.16
CA ASP A 115 -3.86 -5.16 -4.77
C ASP A 115 -3.67 -5.19 -6.30
N GLY A 116 -2.74 -6.02 -6.76
CA GLY A 116 -2.47 -6.18 -8.19
C GLY A 116 -3.65 -6.75 -8.98
N GLN A 117 -4.48 -7.59 -8.35
CA GLN A 117 -5.62 -8.19 -9.03
C GLN A 117 -6.72 -7.15 -9.28
N MET A 118 -7.03 -6.34 -8.28
CA MET A 118 -7.98 -5.22 -8.42
C MET A 118 -7.49 -4.22 -9.47
N ALA A 119 -6.21 -3.82 -9.40
CA ALA A 119 -5.62 -2.90 -10.37
C ALA A 119 -5.70 -3.46 -11.81
N HIS A 120 -5.39 -4.74 -12.00
CA HIS A 120 -5.53 -5.40 -13.30
C HIS A 120 -6.98 -5.38 -13.80
N ASN A 121 -7.96 -5.65 -12.93
CA ASN A 121 -9.37 -5.61 -13.30
C ASN A 121 -9.83 -4.21 -13.71
N LEU A 122 -9.34 -3.17 -13.07
CA LEU A 122 -9.67 -1.77 -13.40
C LEU A 122 -8.98 -1.27 -14.68
N LEU A 123 -7.76 -1.74 -14.94
CA LEU A 123 -6.96 -1.24 -16.06
C LEU A 123 -7.12 -2.06 -17.35
N SER A 124 -7.59 -3.30 -17.24
CA SER A 124 -7.72 -4.20 -18.38
C SER A 124 -8.80 -3.70 -19.37
N PRO A 125 -8.45 -3.52 -20.64
CA PRO A 125 -9.42 -3.12 -21.68
C PRO A 125 -10.61 -4.09 -21.80
N LYS A 126 -10.39 -5.38 -21.49
CA LYS A 126 -11.43 -6.41 -21.53
C LYS A 126 -12.51 -6.25 -20.47
N LYS A 127 -12.26 -5.47 -19.42
CA LYS A 127 -13.22 -5.27 -18.32
C LYS A 127 -14.12 -4.05 -18.51
N HIS A 128 -13.84 -3.21 -19.50
CA HIS A 128 -14.64 -2.04 -19.89
C HIS A 128 -15.02 -1.13 -18.69
N VAL A 129 -14.05 -0.86 -17.80
CA VAL A 129 -14.25 0.11 -16.72
C VAL A 129 -14.00 1.51 -17.27
N ASP A 130 -15.06 2.31 -17.31
CA ASP A 130 -15.00 3.67 -17.85
C ASP A 130 -14.15 4.58 -16.97
N LYS A 131 -13.37 5.44 -17.61
CA LYS A 131 -12.61 6.52 -16.97
C LYS A 131 -13.11 7.84 -17.55
N VAL A 132 -13.61 8.70 -16.68
CA VAL A 132 -14.14 10.01 -17.05
C VAL A 132 -13.12 11.08 -16.73
N TYR A 133 -12.81 11.93 -17.73
CA TYR A 133 -11.90 13.06 -17.58
C TYR A 133 -12.65 14.35 -17.90
N TYR A 134 -12.47 15.33 -17.03
CA TYR A 134 -12.90 16.71 -17.31
C TYR A 134 -11.73 17.48 -17.89
N VAL A 135 -11.93 18.11 -19.02
CA VAL A 135 -10.88 18.84 -19.73
C VAL A 135 -11.35 20.24 -20.08
N GLU A 136 -10.59 21.24 -19.69
CA GLU A 136 -10.75 22.62 -20.15
C GLU A 136 -9.65 22.94 -21.16
N PHE A 137 -10.03 23.49 -22.30
CA PHE A 137 -9.07 23.92 -23.33
C PHE A 137 -9.48 25.27 -23.95
N LYS A 138 -8.48 25.99 -24.47
CA LYS A 138 -8.71 27.21 -25.24
C LYS A 138 -8.75 26.85 -26.73
N GLY A 139 -9.88 27.14 -27.39
CA GLY A 139 -10.06 26.90 -28.82
C GLY A 139 -11.39 26.28 -29.15
N GLU A 140 -11.59 25.96 -30.43
CA GLU A 140 -12.75 25.22 -30.92
C GLU A 140 -12.43 23.73 -30.96
N TYR A 141 -13.31 22.92 -30.39
CA TYR A 141 -13.26 21.48 -30.55
C TYR A 141 -13.77 21.14 -31.96
N LYS A 142 -13.00 20.35 -32.71
CA LYS A 142 -13.44 19.77 -33.99
C LYS A 142 -13.44 18.25 -33.84
N ASP A 143 -14.58 17.64 -34.15
CA ASP A 143 -14.72 16.19 -34.20
C ASP A 143 -13.82 15.57 -35.26
#